data_e26cf04bd4f047f514fa4f1fb971983a
#
_entry.id   e26cf04bd4f047f514fa4f1fb971983a
#
_cell.length_a   1.000
_cell.length_b   1.000
_cell.length_c   1.000
_cell.angle_alpha   90.00
_cell.angle_beta   90.00
_cell.angle_gamma   90.00
#
_symmetry.space_group_name_H-M   'P 1'
#
loop_
_entity.id
_entity.type
_entity.pdbx_description
1 polymer ?
#
loop_
_entity_poly.entity_id
_entity_poly.type
_entity_poly.pdbx_seq_one_letter_code
_entity_poly.pdbx_strand_id
1 'polypeptide(L)'
;MLILPNRRQVLAGLGAGALAAGSTGGYAFVVEPRFRLVTTAYALDPPGWSPGPSLRIVVLADIHVCEPWMPLDRVAEIVEAANALAPDLILMLGDYPAGPSVTGRRVPLPEFARVVAALRAPLGTYAILGNHDWWDDADAMRDRKGPVQARRVLEREGIPVVENDVLRLSKDGRPFWLAGLADQIPFLRLRSRRSLADLPGTLARVTDDAPVILMAHEPDIFPSVPARVSLTLAGHTHGGQVRLLGYSPFSNSEFGQRFVYGHVVEGGRHLIVSGGLGVSGVGVRLGVPPEILLVELGHAERRDRASK
;
A
#
# COMPACT_ATOMS: atom_id res chain seq x y z
N MET A 1 42.56 -23.88 24.22
CA MET A 1 43.52 -22.83 23.89
C MET A 1 42.88 -21.93 22.83
N LEU A 2 42.44 -20.73 23.19
CA LEU A 2 41.88 -19.76 22.23
C LEU A 2 43.05 -19.19 21.40
N ILE A 3 43.01 -19.47 20.10
CA ILE A 3 43.99 -18.88 19.15
C ILE A 3 43.52 -17.45 18.87
N LEU A 4 44.27 -16.46 19.38
CA LEU A 4 44.01 -15.04 19.10
C LEU A 4 44.41 -14.71 17.67
N PRO A 5 43.60 -13.93 16.91
CA PRO A 5 43.91 -13.56 15.55
C PRO A 5 45.15 -12.64 15.52
N ASN A 6 46.02 -12.82 14.51
CA ASN A 6 47.14 -11.93 14.28
C ASN A 6 46.71 -10.60 13.63
N ARG A 7 47.59 -9.56 13.67
CA ARG A 7 47.29 -8.22 13.15
C ARG A 7 46.81 -8.22 11.70
N ARG A 8 47.32 -9.10 10.84
CA ARG A 8 46.90 -9.22 9.44
C ARG A 8 45.49 -9.80 9.31
N GLN A 9 45.15 -10.77 10.14
CA GLN A 9 43.79 -11.34 10.20
C GLN A 9 42.79 -10.32 10.72
N VAL A 10 43.14 -9.52 11.73
CA VAL A 10 42.29 -8.45 12.25
C VAL A 10 42.07 -7.38 11.17
N LEU A 11 43.11 -6.91 10.48
CA LEU A 11 42.99 -5.91 9.41
C LEU A 11 42.20 -6.44 8.22
N ALA A 12 42.40 -7.70 7.82
CA ALA A 12 41.63 -8.34 6.76
C ALA A 12 40.13 -8.46 7.15
N GLY A 13 39.85 -8.84 8.39
CA GLY A 13 38.47 -8.89 8.92
C GLY A 13 37.79 -7.54 8.95
N LEU A 14 38.50 -6.49 9.37
CA LEU A 14 37.98 -5.11 9.37
C LEU A 14 37.72 -4.62 7.94
N GLY A 15 38.64 -4.90 7.00
CA GLY A 15 38.45 -4.57 5.58
C GLY A 15 37.27 -5.29 4.96
N ALA A 16 37.11 -6.60 5.21
CA ALA A 16 35.96 -7.38 4.75
C ALA A 16 34.63 -6.87 5.35
N GLY A 17 34.65 -6.53 6.65
CA GLY A 17 33.51 -5.95 7.33
C GLY A 17 33.09 -4.58 6.77
N ALA A 18 34.07 -3.71 6.47
CA ALA A 18 33.80 -2.41 5.86
C ALA A 18 33.23 -2.54 4.43
N LEU A 19 33.79 -3.46 3.63
CA LEU A 19 33.26 -3.77 2.29
C LEU A 19 31.84 -4.32 2.35
N ALA A 20 31.56 -5.26 3.25
CA ALA A 20 30.22 -5.82 3.43
C ALA A 20 29.20 -4.75 3.85
N ALA A 21 29.56 -3.89 4.83
CA ALA A 21 28.71 -2.79 5.26
C ALA A 21 28.47 -1.76 4.14
N GLY A 22 29.50 -1.40 3.38
CA GLY A 22 29.39 -0.48 2.24
C GLY A 22 28.50 -1.06 1.12
N SER A 23 28.68 -2.34 0.81
CA SER A 23 27.86 -3.03 -0.20
C SER A 23 26.39 -3.14 0.24
N THR A 24 26.13 -3.49 1.50
CA THR A 24 24.76 -3.56 2.06
C THR A 24 24.12 -2.17 2.08
N GLY A 25 24.87 -1.13 2.48
CA GLY A 25 24.40 0.25 2.44
C GLY A 25 24.04 0.69 1.02
N GLY A 26 24.95 0.49 0.05
CA GLY A 26 24.66 0.79 -1.36
C GLY A 26 23.43 0.07 -1.90
N TYR A 27 23.28 -1.22 -1.56
CA TYR A 27 22.09 -1.98 -1.91
C TYR A 27 20.81 -1.37 -1.30
N ALA A 28 20.83 -1.11 0.02
CA ALA A 28 19.67 -0.65 0.76
C ALA A 28 19.19 0.77 0.37
N PHE A 29 20.14 1.67 0.05
CA PHE A 29 19.82 3.06 -0.29
C PHE A 29 19.60 3.31 -1.79
N VAL A 30 20.09 2.41 -2.65
CA VAL A 30 20.05 2.63 -4.11
C VAL A 30 19.35 1.48 -4.83
N VAL A 31 19.82 0.24 -4.63
CA VAL A 31 19.37 -0.88 -5.47
C VAL A 31 17.96 -1.32 -5.11
N GLU A 32 17.70 -1.62 -3.83
CA GLU A 32 16.41 -2.13 -3.42
C GLU A 32 15.28 -1.12 -3.61
N PRO A 33 15.38 0.15 -3.15
CA PRO A 33 14.27 1.09 -3.30
C PRO A 33 14.04 1.55 -4.73
N ARG A 34 15.07 1.64 -5.58
CA ARG A 34 14.96 2.23 -6.92
C ARG A 34 14.79 1.20 -8.04
N PHE A 35 15.44 0.05 -7.94
CA PHE A 35 15.57 -0.90 -9.05
C PHE A 35 14.89 -2.25 -8.80
N ARG A 36 14.47 -2.52 -7.56
CA ARG A 36 13.68 -3.73 -7.28
C ARG A 36 12.20 -3.43 -7.43
N LEU A 37 11.48 -4.41 -8.01
CA LEU A 37 10.02 -4.46 -8.01
C LEU A 37 9.63 -5.91 -7.95
N VAL A 38 8.75 -6.26 -7.03
CA VAL A 38 8.23 -7.62 -6.91
C VAL A 38 6.71 -7.60 -7.02
N THR A 39 6.13 -8.74 -7.42
CA THR A 39 4.69 -8.97 -7.30
C THR A 39 4.47 -9.96 -6.17
N THR A 40 3.78 -9.53 -5.12
CA THR A 40 3.39 -10.38 -4.00
C THR A 40 1.95 -10.85 -4.23
N ALA A 41 1.76 -12.16 -4.40
CA ALA A 41 0.45 -12.73 -4.73
C ALA A 41 -0.20 -13.39 -3.51
N TYR A 42 -1.49 -13.12 -3.33
CA TYR A 42 -2.35 -13.75 -2.33
C TYR A 42 -3.57 -14.36 -3.02
N ALA A 43 -3.78 -15.66 -2.85
CA ALA A 43 -4.99 -16.35 -3.31
C ALA A 43 -5.83 -16.70 -2.06
N LEU A 44 -7.00 -16.07 -1.94
CA LEU A 44 -7.80 -16.10 -0.72
C LEU A 44 -9.28 -16.42 -1.01
N ASP A 45 -9.87 -17.14 -0.08
CA ASP A 45 -11.33 -17.33 0.00
C ASP A 45 -11.78 -16.94 1.43
N PRO A 46 -11.80 -15.61 1.76
CA PRO A 46 -12.14 -15.18 3.11
C PRO A 46 -13.61 -15.49 3.43
N PRO A 47 -13.94 -15.71 4.72
CA PRO A 47 -15.32 -15.84 5.15
C PRO A 47 -16.17 -14.66 4.66
N GLY A 48 -17.38 -14.94 4.19
CA GLY A 48 -18.29 -13.93 3.67
C GLY A 48 -17.96 -13.42 2.25
N TRP A 49 -16.89 -13.93 1.60
CA TRP A 49 -16.67 -13.64 0.18
C TRP A 49 -17.63 -14.41 -0.73
N SER A 50 -17.95 -15.67 -0.43
CA SER A 50 -18.97 -16.43 -1.17
C SER A 50 -20.38 -15.89 -0.85
N PRO A 51 -21.21 -15.57 -1.85
CA PRO A 51 -21.16 -15.92 -3.26
C PRO A 51 -20.52 -14.86 -4.18
N GLY A 52 -19.49 -14.16 -3.74
CA GLY A 52 -18.79 -13.15 -4.54
C GLY A 52 -18.18 -13.71 -5.85
N PRO A 53 -17.75 -12.81 -6.75
CA PRO A 53 -17.12 -13.21 -8.01
C PRO A 53 -15.69 -13.74 -7.81
N SER A 54 -15.19 -14.53 -8.77
CA SER A 54 -13.75 -14.69 -8.92
C SER A 54 -13.15 -13.36 -9.37
N LEU A 55 -12.26 -12.78 -8.56
CA LEU A 55 -11.75 -11.43 -8.76
C LEU A 55 -10.23 -11.40 -8.67
N ARG A 56 -9.61 -10.71 -9.62
CA ARG A 56 -8.18 -10.45 -9.68
C ARG A 56 -7.92 -8.97 -9.45
N ILE A 57 -7.37 -8.63 -8.30
CA ILE A 57 -7.18 -7.26 -7.86
C ILE A 57 -5.69 -6.95 -7.84
N VAL A 58 -5.28 -5.86 -8.49
CA VAL A 58 -3.97 -5.25 -8.31
C VAL A 58 -4.09 -4.12 -7.29
N VAL A 59 -3.17 -4.09 -6.33
CA VAL A 59 -3.12 -3.05 -5.30
C VAL A 59 -1.78 -2.33 -5.36
N LEU A 60 -1.84 -1.00 -5.43
CA LEU A 60 -0.71 -0.09 -5.40
C LEU A 60 -0.83 0.80 -4.16
N ALA A 61 0.19 0.85 -3.33
CA ALA A 61 0.19 1.65 -2.10
C ALA A 61 1.49 2.44 -1.96
N ASP A 62 1.44 3.57 -1.29
CA ASP A 62 2.60 4.31 -0.81
C ASP A 62 3.61 4.57 -1.92
N ILE A 63 3.17 5.18 -3.02
CA ILE A 63 4.00 5.42 -4.21
C ILE A 63 5.08 6.46 -3.90
N HIS A 64 4.74 7.51 -3.15
CA HIS A 64 5.65 8.57 -2.74
C HIS A 64 6.51 9.10 -3.90
N VAL A 65 5.86 9.60 -4.95
CA VAL A 65 6.52 10.05 -6.17
C VAL A 65 7.55 11.15 -5.88
N CYS A 66 8.83 10.84 -6.14
CA CYS A 66 9.97 11.75 -5.91
C CYS A 66 11.21 11.30 -6.65
N GLU A 67 12.14 12.20 -6.90
CA GLU A 67 13.46 11.84 -7.37
C GLU A 67 14.47 11.76 -6.22
N PRO A 68 15.42 10.82 -6.24
CA PRO A 68 15.67 9.87 -7.33
C PRO A 68 14.97 8.51 -7.19
N TRP A 69 14.19 8.26 -6.09
CA TRP A 69 13.72 6.90 -5.77
C TRP A 69 12.49 6.47 -6.57
N MET A 70 11.55 7.39 -6.79
CA MET A 70 10.30 7.12 -7.52
C MET A 70 10.01 8.21 -8.55
N PRO A 71 10.88 8.38 -9.57
CA PRO A 71 10.63 9.32 -10.68
C PRO A 71 9.50 8.80 -11.58
N LEU A 72 9.00 9.65 -12.49
CA LEU A 72 7.85 9.33 -13.34
C LEU A 72 8.09 8.15 -14.28
N ASP A 73 9.32 7.94 -14.74
CA ASP A 73 9.69 6.75 -15.52
C ASP A 73 9.47 5.47 -14.72
N ARG A 74 9.83 5.48 -13.44
CA ARG A 74 9.60 4.35 -12.54
C ARG A 74 8.12 4.11 -12.27
N VAL A 75 7.34 5.18 -12.12
CA VAL A 75 5.88 5.07 -11.98
C VAL A 75 5.28 4.47 -13.26
N ALA A 76 5.78 4.85 -14.44
CA ALA A 76 5.34 4.26 -15.70
C ALA A 76 5.66 2.76 -15.81
N GLU A 77 6.86 2.33 -15.41
CA GLU A 77 7.22 0.90 -15.31
C GLU A 77 6.27 0.12 -14.38
N ILE A 78 5.88 0.71 -13.25
CA ILE A 78 4.93 0.12 -12.31
C ILE A 78 3.54 -0.01 -12.94
N VAL A 79 3.09 1.02 -13.67
CA VAL A 79 1.81 1.01 -14.40
C VAL A 79 1.81 -0.10 -15.46
N GLU A 80 2.88 -0.25 -16.22
CA GLU A 80 3.03 -1.32 -17.21
C GLU A 80 3.00 -2.70 -16.54
N ALA A 81 3.75 -2.87 -15.45
CA ALA A 81 3.77 -4.12 -14.69
C ALA A 81 2.40 -4.44 -14.09
N ALA A 82 1.68 -3.46 -13.54
CA ALA A 82 0.34 -3.62 -13.02
C ALA A 82 -0.66 -4.06 -14.11
N ASN A 83 -0.62 -3.41 -15.27
CA ASN A 83 -1.46 -3.75 -16.42
C ASN A 83 -1.15 -5.16 -16.97
N ALA A 84 0.13 -5.56 -16.99
CA ALA A 84 0.56 -6.90 -17.44
C ALA A 84 0.02 -8.03 -16.56
N LEU A 85 -0.36 -7.74 -15.32
CA LEU A 85 -1.03 -8.70 -14.43
C LEU A 85 -2.49 -8.97 -14.85
N ALA A 86 -3.03 -8.27 -15.85
CA ALA A 86 -4.40 -8.40 -16.33
C ALA A 86 -5.45 -8.37 -15.19
N PRO A 87 -5.47 -7.32 -14.36
CA PRO A 87 -6.40 -7.21 -13.25
C PRO A 87 -7.84 -6.99 -13.71
N ASP A 88 -8.80 -7.46 -12.91
CA ASP A 88 -10.21 -7.08 -13.04
C ASP A 88 -10.46 -5.69 -12.43
N LEU A 89 -9.72 -5.37 -11.38
CA LEU A 89 -9.85 -4.16 -10.56
C LEU A 89 -8.47 -3.69 -10.10
N ILE A 90 -8.25 -2.36 -10.09
CA ILE A 90 -7.04 -1.76 -9.54
C ILE A 90 -7.42 -0.86 -8.37
N LEU A 91 -6.71 -1.00 -7.25
CA LEU A 91 -6.91 -0.20 -6.04
C LEU A 91 -5.62 0.54 -5.67
N MET A 92 -5.74 1.84 -5.42
CA MET A 92 -4.64 2.71 -5.01
C MET A 92 -4.90 3.16 -3.57
N LEU A 93 -3.99 2.82 -2.64
CA LEU A 93 -4.24 2.93 -1.20
C LEU A 93 -3.67 4.21 -0.54
N GLY A 94 -3.44 5.27 -1.30
CA GLY A 94 -2.97 6.54 -0.75
C GLY A 94 -1.45 6.72 -0.75
N ASP A 95 -1.02 7.85 -0.20
CA ASP A 95 0.36 8.32 -0.10
C ASP A 95 1.05 8.43 -1.47
N TYR A 96 0.49 9.31 -2.31
CA TYR A 96 1.02 9.56 -3.65
C TYR A 96 2.21 10.51 -3.64
N PRO A 97 2.23 11.67 -2.93
CA PRO A 97 3.40 12.53 -2.86
C PRO A 97 4.43 11.96 -1.87
N ALA A 98 5.70 12.28 -2.12
CA ALA A 98 6.75 12.07 -1.13
C ALA A 98 6.69 13.17 -0.07
N GLY A 99 6.71 12.77 1.19
CA GLY A 99 6.72 13.70 2.31
C GLY A 99 7.94 14.63 2.33
N PRO A 100 7.86 15.75 3.06
CA PRO A 100 8.93 16.77 3.12
C PRO A 100 10.24 16.25 3.75
N SER A 101 10.17 15.12 4.44
CA SER A 101 11.33 14.49 5.08
C SER A 101 12.17 13.65 4.14
N VAL A 102 11.67 13.30 2.94
CA VAL A 102 12.45 12.57 1.94
C VAL A 102 13.42 13.54 1.29
N THR A 103 14.71 13.24 1.39
CA THR A 103 15.78 14.02 0.72
C THR A 103 15.69 13.75 -0.79
N GLY A 104 14.96 14.58 -1.51
CA GLY A 104 14.79 14.41 -2.95
C GLY A 104 14.01 15.57 -3.55
N ARG A 105 13.92 15.59 -4.87
CA ARG A 105 13.12 16.57 -5.60
C ARG A 105 11.67 16.07 -5.70
N ARG A 106 10.72 16.92 -5.34
CA ARG A 106 9.30 16.63 -5.50
C ARG A 106 8.93 16.52 -6.96
N VAL A 107 8.12 15.55 -7.31
CA VAL A 107 7.45 15.42 -8.61
C VAL A 107 6.07 16.05 -8.49
N PRO A 108 5.65 16.89 -9.46
CA PRO A 108 4.33 17.49 -9.43
C PRO A 108 3.21 16.44 -9.54
N LEU A 109 2.24 16.47 -8.62
CA LEU A 109 1.12 15.53 -8.63
C LEU A 109 0.30 15.50 -9.94
N PRO A 110 0.11 16.62 -10.68
CA PRO A 110 -0.56 16.55 -11.99
C PRO A 110 0.21 15.71 -13.03
N GLU A 111 1.54 15.65 -12.94
CA GLU A 111 2.35 14.82 -13.84
C GLU A 111 2.24 13.35 -13.45
N PHE A 112 2.29 13.06 -12.15
CA PHE A 112 2.03 11.73 -11.60
C PHE A 112 0.64 11.20 -11.99
N ALA A 113 -0.41 12.02 -11.82
CA ALA A 113 -1.78 11.62 -12.12
C ALA A 113 -1.96 11.23 -13.60
N ARG A 114 -1.32 11.96 -14.53
CA ARG A 114 -1.31 11.60 -15.96
C ARG A 114 -0.65 10.28 -16.26
N VAL A 115 0.41 9.91 -15.52
CA VAL A 115 1.06 8.60 -15.69
C VAL A 115 0.17 7.47 -15.20
N VAL A 116 -0.40 7.59 -13.99
CA VAL A 116 -1.25 6.55 -13.43
C VAL A 116 -2.62 6.44 -14.12
N ALA A 117 -3.05 7.45 -14.88
CA ALA A 117 -4.24 7.38 -15.74
C ALA A 117 -4.13 6.28 -16.82
N ALA A 118 -2.93 5.77 -17.10
CA ALA A 118 -2.71 4.64 -18.00
C ALA A 118 -2.97 3.27 -17.37
N LEU A 119 -3.35 3.18 -16.09
CA LEU A 119 -3.81 1.97 -15.43
C LEU A 119 -5.12 1.48 -16.08
N ARG A 120 -5.24 0.16 -16.29
CA ARG A 120 -6.36 -0.44 -17.01
C ARG A 120 -6.90 -1.66 -16.28
N ALA A 121 -8.19 -1.60 -15.93
CA ALA A 121 -8.93 -2.74 -15.39
C ALA A 121 -10.40 -2.65 -15.82
N PRO A 122 -11.06 -3.76 -16.20
CA PRO A 122 -12.47 -3.74 -16.67
C PRO A 122 -13.44 -3.17 -15.64
N LEU A 123 -13.20 -3.35 -14.34
CA LEU A 123 -14.03 -2.80 -13.26
C LEU A 123 -13.57 -1.41 -12.81
N GLY A 124 -12.50 -0.88 -13.41
CA GLY A 124 -11.96 0.43 -13.11
C GLY A 124 -10.77 0.44 -12.16
N THR A 125 -10.27 1.65 -11.95
CA THR A 125 -9.23 1.99 -10.97
C THR A 125 -9.84 2.93 -9.95
N TYR A 126 -9.68 2.63 -8.66
CA TYR A 126 -10.21 3.43 -7.56
C TYR A 126 -9.11 3.74 -6.55
N ALA A 127 -9.19 4.90 -5.93
CA ALA A 127 -8.20 5.38 -4.99
C ALA A 127 -8.83 5.75 -3.64
N ILE A 128 -8.05 5.66 -2.59
CA ILE A 128 -8.24 6.38 -1.32
C ILE A 128 -7.06 7.32 -1.11
N LEU A 129 -7.10 8.14 -0.08
CA LEU A 129 -6.00 9.01 0.30
C LEU A 129 -5.31 8.48 1.55
N GLY A 130 -4.02 8.82 1.68
CA GLY A 130 -3.23 8.60 2.88
C GLY A 130 -2.79 9.91 3.54
N ASN A 131 -2.06 9.80 4.62
CA ASN A 131 -1.67 10.94 5.45
C ASN A 131 -0.76 11.93 4.71
N HIS A 132 0.12 11.47 3.80
CA HIS A 132 0.96 12.36 3.02
C HIS A 132 0.19 13.14 1.96
N ASP A 133 -0.95 12.65 1.47
CA ASP A 133 -1.81 13.40 0.58
C ASP A 133 -2.40 14.65 1.26
N TRP A 134 -2.60 14.58 2.59
CA TRP A 134 -2.99 15.70 3.42
C TRP A 134 -1.80 16.56 3.85
N TRP A 135 -0.74 15.95 4.39
CA TRP A 135 0.40 16.68 4.98
C TRP A 135 1.16 17.50 3.97
N ASP A 136 1.19 17.09 2.71
CA ASP A 136 1.88 17.78 1.63
C ASP A 136 1.03 18.85 0.91
N ASP A 137 -0.26 18.94 1.22
CA ASP A 137 -1.15 20.03 0.78
C ASP A 137 -1.21 21.11 1.87
N ALA A 138 -0.40 22.16 1.69
CA ALA A 138 -0.28 23.25 2.69
C ALA A 138 -1.61 23.97 2.94
N ASP A 139 -2.45 24.11 1.90
CA ASP A 139 -3.76 24.78 2.02
C ASP A 139 -4.74 23.89 2.80
N ALA A 140 -4.81 22.60 2.46
CA ALA A 140 -5.65 21.64 3.18
C ALA A 140 -5.23 21.52 4.66
N MET A 141 -3.92 21.51 4.93
CA MET A 141 -3.39 21.47 6.30
C MET A 141 -3.73 22.76 7.10
N ARG A 142 -3.60 23.93 6.47
CA ARG A 142 -3.94 25.21 7.10
C ARG A 142 -5.43 25.31 7.42
N ASP A 143 -6.27 24.99 6.43
CA ASP A 143 -7.71 25.17 6.50
C ASP A 143 -8.43 23.96 7.14
N ARG A 144 -7.71 22.85 7.34
CA ARG A 144 -8.21 21.55 7.80
C ARG A 144 -9.42 21.06 7.02
N LYS A 145 -9.37 21.25 5.71
CA LYS A 145 -10.49 21.00 4.81
C LYS A 145 -9.98 20.55 3.44
N GLY A 146 -10.63 19.52 2.91
CA GLY A 146 -10.44 19.06 1.54
C GLY A 146 -11.31 19.85 0.54
N PRO A 147 -11.31 19.43 -0.72
CA PRO A 147 -10.51 18.32 -1.23
C PRO A 147 -9.02 18.68 -1.35
N VAL A 148 -8.13 17.73 -1.01
CA VAL A 148 -6.68 17.88 -1.18
C VAL A 148 -6.27 17.83 -2.67
N GLN A 149 -5.05 18.30 -2.99
CA GLN A 149 -4.56 18.34 -4.36
C GLN A 149 -4.55 16.94 -5.01
N ALA A 150 -4.12 15.92 -4.25
CA ALA A 150 -4.08 14.54 -4.74
C ALA A 150 -5.45 14.08 -5.28
N ARG A 151 -6.52 14.31 -4.51
CA ARG A 151 -7.89 14.01 -4.94
C ARG A 151 -8.25 14.72 -6.23
N ARG A 152 -8.04 16.04 -6.29
CA ARG A 152 -8.41 16.85 -7.46
C ARG A 152 -7.72 16.41 -8.75
N VAL A 153 -6.44 16.00 -8.67
CA VAL A 153 -5.70 15.59 -9.87
C VAL A 153 -6.07 14.18 -10.31
N LEU A 154 -6.27 13.24 -9.37
CA LEU A 154 -6.70 11.87 -9.69
C LEU A 154 -8.10 11.85 -10.31
N GLU A 155 -9.07 12.55 -9.71
CA GLU A 155 -10.44 12.63 -10.25
C GLU A 155 -10.49 13.31 -11.63
N ARG A 156 -9.62 14.29 -11.89
CA ARG A 156 -9.50 14.93 -13.23
C ARG A 156 -9.03 13.94 -14.29
N GLU A 157 -8.17 13.02 -13.94
CA GLU A 157 -7.66 11.97 -14.83
C GLU A 157 -8.56 10.71 -14.85
N GLY A 158 -9.74 10.79 -14.25
CA GLY A 158 -10.74 9.71 -14.29
C GLY A 158 -10.55 8.61 -13.27
N ILE A 159 -9.76 8.83 -12.23
CA ILE A 159 -9.58 7.90 -11.10
C ILE A 159 -10.39 8.41 -9.91
N PRO A 160 -11.58 7.82 -9.60
CA PRO A 160 -12.40 8.23 -8.47
C PRO A 160 -11.70 7.99 -7.14
N VAL A 161 -11.79 8.96 -6.23
CA VAL A 161 -11.31 8.85 -4.84
C VAL A 161 -12.47 8.55 -3.92
N VAL A 162 -12.43 7.37 -3.29
CA VAL A 162 -13.50 6.84 -2.44
C VAL A 162 -13.14 7.08 -0.97
N GLU A 163 -13.68 8.16 -0.39
CA GLU A 163 -13.45 8.51 1.02
C GLU A 163 -14.76 8.48 1.80
N ASN A 164 -14.86 7.63 2.81
CA ASN A 164 -16.07 7.35 3.61
C ASN A 164 -17.28 7.09 2.72
N ASP A 165 -17.04 6.34 1.65
CA ASP A 165 -18.04 6.03 0.62
C ASP A 165 -17.95 4.58 0.19
N VAL A 166 -18.98 4.13 -0.54
CA VAL A 166 -19.06 2.76 -1.05
C VAL A 166 -19.50 2.75 -2.51
N LEU A 167 -18.99 1.78 -3.25
CA LEU A 167 -19.37 1.52 -4.63
C LEU A 167 -19.87 0.08 -4.75
N ARG A 168 -21.01 -0.11 -5.39
CA ARG A 168 -21.51 -1.43 -5.70
C ARG A 168 -21.06 -1.84 -7.09
N LEU A 169 -20.12 -2.77 -7.15
CA LEU A 169 -19.56 -3.32 -8.39
C LEU A 169 -20.13 -4.71 -8.67
N SER A 170 -19.97 -5.19 -9.90
CA SER A 170 -20.41 -6.53 -10.27
C SER A 170 -19.48 -7.11 -11.32
N LYS A 171 -19.17 -8.40 -11.19
CA LYS A 171 -18.49 -9.20 -12.22
C LYS A 171 -19.23 -10.50 -12.43
N ASP A 172 -19.48 -10.87 -13.69
CA ASP A 172 -20.21 -12.08 -14.07
C ASP A 172 -21.59 -12.22 -13.38
N GLY A 173 -22.29 -11.08 -13.19
CA GLY A 173 -23.60 -11.01 -12.53
C GLY A 173 -23.53 -11.15 -10.99
N ARG A 174 -22.35 -11.28 -10.38
CA ARG A 174 -22.16 -11.37 -8.93
C ARG A 174 -21.73 -10.03 -8.37
N PRO A 175 -22.55 -9.41 -7.50
CA PRO A 175 -22.23 -8.12 -6.91
C PRO A 175 -21.24 -8.24 -5.75
N PHE A 176 -20.50 -7.15 -5.50
CA PHE A 176 -19.72 -6.92 -4.30
C PHE A 176 -19.63 -5.42 -4.02
N TRP A 177 -19.28 -5.05 -2.79
CA TRP A 177 -19.06 -3.67 -2.39
C TRP A 177 -17.58 -3.36 -2.27
N LEU A 178 -17.18 -2.24 -2.82
CA LEU A 178 -15.90 -1.60 -2.56
C LEU A 178 -16.15 -0.42 -1.63
N ALA A 179 -15.62 -0.47 -0.41
CA ALA A 179 -15.68 0.59 0.57
C ALA A 179 -14.32 1.25 0.70
N GLY A 180 -14.26 2.58 0.80
CA GLY A 180 -13.05 3.34 1.04
C GLY A 180 -13.21 4.23 2.27
N LEU A 181 -12.19 4.25 3.14
CA LEU A 181 -12.15 5.16 4.28
C LEU A 181 -11.33 6.41 3.96
N ALA A 182 -11.70 7.51 4.56
CA ALA A 182 -10.84 8.68 4.66
C ALA A 182 -9.67 8.41 5.62
N ASP A 183 -8.64 9.24 5.54
CA ASP A 183 -7.42 9.10 6.32
C ASP A 183 -7.67 9.16 7.84
N GLN A 184 -6.95 8.31 8.60
CA GLN A 184 -7.09 8.21 10.05
C GLN A 184 -6.23 9.24 10.79
N ILE A 185 -5.16 9.76 10.18
CA ILE A 185 -4.21 10.68 10.81
C ILE A 185 -3.89 11.92 9.96
N PRO A 186 -4.89 12.54 9.28
CA PRO A 186 -4.65 13.62 8.32
C PRO A 186 -4.03 14.87 8.96
N PHE A 187 -4.11 15.03 10.30
CA PHE A 187 -3.69 16.24 11.02
C PHE A 187 -2.71 15.96 12.16
N LEU A 188 -1.66 15.20 11.91
CA LEU A 188 -0.71 14.69 12.92
C LEU A 188 -0.07 15.76 13.84
N ARG A 189 0.12 16.99 13.38
CA ARG A 189 0.86 18.03 14.11
C ARG A 189 0.08 18.71 15.24
N LEU A 190 -1.14 18.28 15.52
CA LEU A 190 -1.99 18.89 16.51
C LEU A 190 -2.32 17.92 17.63
N ARG A 191 -2.39 18.39 18.85
CA ARG A 191 -2.74 17.62 20.07
C ARG A 191 -4.06 16.85 19.99
N SER A 192 -4.85 17.01 18.94
CA SER A 192 -6.03 16.21 18.63
C SER A 192 -5.75 15.34 17.40
N ARG A 193 -5.60 14.05 17.59
CA ARG A 193 -5.66 13.04 16.52
C ARG A 193 -7.10 12.94 16.00
N ARG A 194 -7.53 13.93 15.22
CA ARG A 194 -8.87 13.90 14.62
C ARG A 194 -8.79 13.05 13.34
N SER A 195 -9.22 11.82 13.43
CA SER A 195 -9.46 10.97 12.27
C SER A 195 -10.57 11.56 11.40
N LEU A 196 -10.42 11.45 10.10
CA LEU A 196 -11.51 11.67 9.13
C LEU A 196 -12.21 10.36 8.77
N ALA A 197 -11.64 9.19 9.10
CA ALA A 197 -12.25 7.89 8.83
C ALA A 197 -13.54 7.72 9.63
N ASP A 198 -14.62 7.40 8.92
CA ASP A 198 -15.93 7.05 9.49
C ASP A 198 -16.31 5.63 9.05
N LEU A 199 -15.73 4.64 9.71
CA LEU A 199 -16.00 3.23 9.41
C LEU A 199 -17.49 2.85 9.60
N PRO A 200 -18.16 3.22 10.71
CA PRO A 200 -19.57 2.91 10.89
C PRO A 200 -20.47 3.56 9.84
N GLY A 201 -20.27 4.85 9.56
CA GLY A 201 -21.06 5.58 8.56
C GLY A 201 -20.83 5.06 7.15
N THR A 202 -19.59 4.67 6.82
CA THR A 202 -19.26 4.05 5.53
C THR A 202 -19.98 2.72 5.36
N LEU A 203 -19.88 1.83 6.35
CA LEU A 203 -20.52 0.51 6.27
C LEU A 203 -22.05 0.56 6.34
N ALA A 204 -22.64 1.57 6.96
CA ALA A 204 -24.08 1.79 6.95
C ALA A 204 -24.66 2.06 5.54
N ARG A 205 -23.81 2.42 4.56
CA ARG A 205 -24.19 2.63 3.17
C ARG A 205 -24.23 1.34 2.35
N VAL A 206 -23.76 0.22 2.90
CA VAL A 206 -23.85 -1.12 2.31
C VAL A 206 -25.28 -1.64 2.57
N THR A 207 -26.08 -1.74 1.51
CA THR A 207 -27.53 -1.94 1.62
C THR A 207 -28.02 -3.38 1.38
N ASP A 208 -27.11 -4.30 1.02
CA ASP A 208 -27.42 -5.73 0.82
C ASP A 208 -26.30 -6.63 1.38
N ASP A 209 -26.46 -7.95 1.27
CA ASP A 209 -25.52 -8.93 1.83
C ASP A 209 -24.33 -9.27 0.90
N ALA A 210 -24.17 -8.56 -0.23
CA ALA A 210 -23.03 -8.78 -1.12
C ALA A 210 -21.70 -8.52 -0.39
N PRO A 211 -20.62 -9.30 -0.65
CA PRO A 211 -19.34 -9.20 0.09
C PRO A 211 -18.73 -7.81 -0.02
N VAL A 212 -17.92 -7.44 0.98
CA VAL A 212 -17.30 -6.11 1.08
C VAL A 212 -15.79 -6.22 1.07
N ILE A 213 -15.13 -5.45 0.20
CA ILE A 213 -13.71 -5.13 0.24
C ILE A 213 -13.58 -3.73 0.83
N LEU A 214 -12.77 -3.58 1.86
CA LEU A 214 -12.48 -2.30 2.52
C LEU A 214 -11.06 -1.84 2.18
N MET A 215 -10.95 -0.62 1.65
CA MET A 215 -9.69 0.10 1.53
C MET A 215 -9.53 1.04 2.73
N ALA A 216 -8.41 0.94 3.43
CA ALA A 216 -8.00 1.85 4.50
C ALA A 216 -6.50 2.13 4.35
N HIS A 217 -6.07 3.38 4.46
CA HIS A 217 -4.64 3.65 4.32
C HIS A 217 -3.88 3.05 5.49
N GLU A 218 -4.22 3.40 6.74
CA GLU A 218 -3.61 2.83 7.92
C GLU A 218 -4.25 1.49 8.31
N PRO A 219 -3.44 0.45 8.61
CA PRO A 219 -3.96 -0.85 9.05
C PRO A 219 -4.54 -0.81 10.48
N ASP A 220 -4.30 0.25 11.23
CA ASP A 220 -4.65 0.39 12.64
C ASP A 220 -6.16 0.43 12.89
N ILE A 221 -6.98 0.67 11.86
CA ILE A 221 -8.44 0.53 11.92
C ILE A 221 -8.90 -0.94 12.08
N PHE A 222 -8.06 -1.91 11.70
CA PHE A 222 -8.47 -3.31 11.55
C PHE A 222 -9.11 -3.95 12.80
N PRO A 223 -8.67 -3.66 14.04
CA PRO A 223 -9.36 -4.17 15.23
C PRO A 223 -10.84 -3.79 15.31
N SER A 224 -11.22 -2.65 14.73
CA SER A 224 -12.60 -2.13 14.70
C SER A 224 -13.41 -2.62 13.49
N VAL A 225 -12.78 -3.25 12.51
CA VAL A 225 -13.46 -3.72 11.29
C VAL A 225 -14.35 -4.91 11.64
N PRO A 226 -15.66 -4.87 11.34
CA PRO A 226 -16.57 -5.98 11.66
C PRO A 226 -16.38 -7.18 10.72
N ALA A 227 -16.84 -8.36 11.14
CA ALA A 227 -16.81 -9.60 10.34
C ALA A 227 -17.62 -9.51 9.02
N ARG A 228 -18.45 -8.47 8.85
CA ARG A 228 -19.17 -8.17 7.61
C ARG A 228 -18.22 -7.84 6.45
N VAL A 229 -17.02 -7.35 6.73
CA VAL A 229 -15.99 -7.06 5.74
C VAL A 229 -15.20 -8.32 5.44
N SER A 230 -15.23 -8.75 4.18
CA SER A 230 -14.55 -9.98 3.75
C SER A 230 -13.03 -9.82 3.67
N LEU A 231 -12.57 -8.64 3.22
CA LEU A 231 -11.14 -8.33 3.07
C LEU A 231 -10.89 -6.85 3.35
N THR A 232 -9.88 -6.56 4.16
CA THR A 232 -9.32 -5.22 4.33
C THR A 232 -7.96 -5.14 3.64
N LEU A 233 -7.72 -4.05 2.91
CA LEU A 233 -6.48 -3.75 2.23
C LEU A 233 -5.90 -2.45 2.79
N ALA A 234 -4.63 -2.46 3.19
CA ALA A 234 -3.96 -1.31 3.80
C ALA A 234 -2.53 -1.12 3.28
N GLY A 235 -2.00 0.09 3.46
CA GLY A 235 -0.63 0.52 3.17
C GLY A 235 0.06 1.11 4.40
N HIS A 236 0.60 2.34 4.26
CA HIS A 236 1.11 3.22 5.31
C HIS A 236 2.42 2.77 5.99
N THR A 237 2.55 1.51 6.35
CA THR A 237 3.65 1.02 7.19
C THR A 237 4.94 0.76 6.43
N HIS A 238 4.85 0.64 5.09
CA HIS A 238 5.97 0.26 4.22
C HIS A 238 6.68 -1.05 4.62
N GLY A 239 6.00 -1.93 5.37
CA GLY A 239 6.64 -3.08 5.99
C GLY A 239 7.79 -2.70 6.94
N GLY A 240 7.84 -1.43 7.39
CA GLY A 240 8.93 -0.84 8.17
C GLY A 240 10.13 -0.40 7.34
N GLN A 241 10.10 -0.51 6.01
CA GLN A 241 11.18 -0.24 5.04
C GLN A 241 12.45 -1.07 5.25
N VAL A 242 12.81 -1.42 6.50
CA VAL A 242 13.89 -2.33 6.86
C VAL A 242 13.30 -3.51 7.61
N ARG A 243 13.50 -4.72 7.06
CA ARG A 243 12.98 -5.96 7.63
C ARG A 243 14.04 -7.05 7.59
N LEU A 244 14.48 -7.48 8.76
CA LEU A 244 15.53 -8.47 8.91
C LEU A 244 14.94 -9.73 9.60
N LEU A 245 15.08 -10.88 8.97
CA LEU A 245 14.56 -12.15 9.50
C LEU A 245 13.09 -12.10 9.94
N GLY A 246 12.26 -11.34 9.20
CA GLY A 246 10.84 -11.19 9.51
C GLY A 246 10.50 -10.13 10.57
N TYR A 247 11.48 -9.43 11.13
CA TYR A 247 11.28 -8.36 12.11
C TYR A 247 11.60 -6.99 11.50
N SER A 248 10.70 -6.03 11.68
CA SER A 248 10.87 -4.64 11.26
C SER A 248 11.18 -3.78 12.50
N PRO A 249 12.40 -3.24 12.64
CA PRO A 249 12.77 -2.43 13.80
C PRO A 249 11.98 -1.12 13.90
N PHE A 250 11.43 -0.67 12.79
CA PHE A 250 10.57 0.52 12.70
C PHE A 250 9.18 0.09 12.21
N SER A 251 8.14 0.66 12.80
CA SER A 251 6.76 0.47 12.36
C SER A 251 5.99 1.75 12.62
N ASN A 252 5.21 2.18 11.63
CA ASN A 252 4.30 3.31 11.78
C ASN A 252 2.92 2.88 12.30
N SER A 253 2.70 1.58 12.59
CA SER A 253 1.49 1.07 13.23
C SER A 253 1.58 1.20 14.75
N GLU A 254 0.50 1.61 15.41
CA GLU A 254 0.36 1.60 16.88
C GLU A 254 0.42 0.17 17.45
N PHE A 255 0.14 -0.84 16.61
CA PHE A 255 0.19 -2.26 16.97
C PHE A 255 1.55 -2.92 16.63
N GLY A 256 2.54 -2.14 16.20
CA GLY A 256 3.91 -2.61 15.91
C GLY A 256 3.94 -3.74 14.90
N GLN A 257 4.60 -4.86 15.24
CA GLN A 257 4.77 -6.00 14.33
C GLN A 257 3.46 -6.67 13.89
N ARG A 258 2.37 -6.48 14.64
CA ARG A 258 1.09 -7.13 14.40
C ARG A 258 0.50 -6.74 13.03
N PHE A 259 0.62 -5.48 12.63
CA PHE A 259 0.06 -4.94 11.39
C PHE A 259 1.11 -4.26 10.52
N VAL A 260 2.38 -4.65 10.64
CA VAL A 260 3.44 -3.98 9.88
C VAL A 260 3.51 -4.43 8.43
N TYR A 261 3.15 -5.69 8.10
CA TYR A 261 3.33 -6.23 6.75
C TYR A 261 2.63 -7.58 6.54
N GLY A 262 2.09 -7.76 5.34
CA GLY A 262 1.64 -9.05 4.85
C GLY A 262 0.20 -9.39 5.22
N HIS A 263 -0.15 -10.67 5.15
CA HIS A 263 -1.50 -11.16 5.39
C HIS A 263 -1.70 -11.52 6.86
N VAL A 264 -2.69 -10.89 7.47
CA VAL A 264 -3.09 -11.09 8.86
C VAL A 264 -4.51 -11.64 8.90
N VAL A 265 -4.74 -12.65 9.75
CA VAL A 265 -6.08 -13.22 9.99
C VAL A 265 -6.37 -13.18 11.48
N GLU A 266 -7.45 -12.49 11.87
CA GLU A 266 -7.88 -12.38 13.26
C GLU A 266 -9.40 -12.51 13.38
N GLY A 267 -9.85 -13.46 14.16
CA GLY A 267 -11.29 -13.70 14.34
C GLY A 267 -12.03 -13.97 13.02
N GLY A 268 -11.39 -14.62 12.06
CA GLY A 268 -11.94 -14.89 10.73
C GLY A 268 -11.95 -13.67 9.78
N ARG A 269 -11.43 -12.50 10.21
CA ARG A 269 -11.29 -11.29 9.39
C ARG A 269 -9.91 -11.28 8.73
N HIS A 270 -9.83 -10.85 7.49
CA HIS A 270 -8.62 -10.83 6.69
C HIS A 270 -8.16 -9.38 6.44
N LEU A 271 -6.88 -9.12 6.70
CA LEU A 271 -6.18 -7.89 6.38
C LEU A 271 -4.94 -8.21 5.54
N ILE A 272 -4.70 -7.47 4.48
CA ILE A 272 -3.41 -7.46 3.79
C ILE A 272 -2.81 -6.06 3.94
N VAL A 273 -1.59 -6.00 4.46
CA VAL A 273 -0.81 -4.77 4.59
C VAL A 273 0.31 -4.78 3.56
N SER A 274 0.28 -3.83 2.63
CA SER A 274 1.30 -3.67 1.60
C SER A 274 2.61 -3.14 2.18
N GLY A 275 3.73 -3.61 1.64
CA GLY A 275 5.04 -3.01 1.86
C GLY A 275 5.27 -1.70 1.09
N GLY A 276 4.32 -1.31 0.24
CA GLY A 276 4.37 -0.08 -0.54
C GLY A 276 5.40 -0.09 -1.68
N LEU A 277 5.35 0.94 -2.50
CA LEU A 277 6.18 1.09 -3.70
C LEU A 277 7.33 2.08 -3.50
N GLY A 278 7.08 3.20 -2.82
CA GLY A 278 8.04 4.27 -2.61
C GLY A 278 8.81 4.17 -1.29
N VAL A 279 9.30 5.29 -0.83
CA VAL A 279 10.00 5.45 0.45
C VAL A 279 9.44 6.63 1.22
N SER A 280 9.37 6.53 2.54
CA SER A 280 8.94 7.58 3.44
C SER A 280 10.04 7.90 4.47
N GLY A 281 10.21 9.18 4.82
CA GLY A 281 11.21 9.65 5.77
C GLY A 281 12.63 9.54 5.22
N VAL A 282 13.20 8.35 5.18
CA VAL A 282 14.55 8.07 4.66
C VAL A 282 14.44 7.18 3.42
N GLY A 283 15.22 7.51 2.39
CA GLY A 283 15.27 6.77 1.13
C GLY A 283 15.99 5.43 1.25
N VAL A 284 15.47 4.52 2.09
CA VAL A 284 16.08 3.21 2.36
C VAL A 284 15.03 2.11 2.29
N ARG A 285 15.42 0.97 1.69
CA ARG A 285 14.70 -0.31 1.82
C ARG A 285 15.71 -1.44 1.96
N LEU A 286 15.44 -2.36 2.88
CA LEU A 286 16.24 -3.57 3.06
C LEU A 286 15.35 -4.73 3.52
N GLY A 287 15.19 -5.73 2.65
CA GLY A 287 14.34 -6.90 2.91
C GLY A 287 12.84 -6.64 2.79
N VAL A 288 12.45 -5.47 2.27
CA VAL A 288 11.08 -5.10 1.88
C VAL A 288 11.14 -4.36 0.54
N PRO A 289 11.38 -5.06 -0.57
CA PRO A 289 11.44 -4.43 -1.88
C PRO A 289 10.10 -3.77 -2.23
N PRO A 290 10.09 -2.71 -3.07
CA PRO A 290 8.88 -2.18 -3.67
C PRO A 290 8.02 -3.29 -4.25
N GLU A 291 6.72 -3.30 -3.93
CA GLU A 291 5.84 -4.38 -4.36
C GLU A 291 4.52 -3.91 -4.95
N ILE A 292 4.05 -4.66 -5.94
CA ILE A 292 2.66 -4.66 -6.40
C ILE A 292 1.98 -5.86 -5.72
N LEU A 293 0.85 -5.65 -5.06
CA LEU A 293 0.07 -6.78 -4.58
C LEU A 293 -0.86 -7.28 -5.69
N LEU A 294 -0.92 -8.60 -5.84
CA LEU A 294 -1.91 -9.30 -6.65
C LEU A 294 -2.78 -10.13 -5.71
N VAL A 295 -4.04 -9.75 -5.57
CA VAL A 295 -5.00 -10.45 -4.71
C VAL A 295 -6.02 -11.16 -5.59
N GLU A 296 -6.11 -12.47 -5.45
CA GLU A 296 -7.09 -13.30 -6.14
C GLU A 296 -8.11 -13.82 -5.14
N LEU A 297 -9.38 -13.47 -5.36
CA LEU A 297 -10.51 -13.90 -4.52
C LEU A 297 -11.38 -14.90 -5.29
N GLY A 298 -12.08 -15.79 -4.57
CA GLY A 298 -12.98 -16.79 -5.16
C GLY A 298 -12.23 -17.88 -5.94
N HIS A 299 -11.08 -18.31 -5.44
CA HIS A 299 -10.18 -19.25 -6.15
C HIS A 299 -10.71 -20.69 -6.15
N ALA A 300 -11.48 -21.10 -5.15
CA ALA A 300 -12.05 -22.43 -5.05
C ALA A 300 -12.89 -22.79 -6.30
N GLU A 301 -13.65 -21.83 -6.83
CA GLU A 301 -14.48 -22.05 -8.02
C GLU A 301 -13.70 -22.25 -9.33
N ARG A 302 -12.47 -21.72 -9.44
CA ARG A 302 -11.62 -21.93 -10.62
C ARG A 302 -11.08 -23.36 -10.69
N ARG A 303 -10.76 -23.97 -9.56
CA ARG A 303 -10.30 -25.36 -9.51
C ARG A 303 -11.39 -26.34 -9.94
N ASP A 304 -12.63 -26.11 -9.54
CA ASP A 304 -13.78 -26.97 -9.90
C ASP A 304 -14.19 -26.84 -11.38
N ARG A 305 -13.97 -25.67 -12.00
CA ARG A 305 -14.23 -25.47 -13.45
C ARG A 305 -13.11 -26.02 -14.34
N ALA A 306 -11.87 -26.08 -13.87
CA ALA A 306 -10.74 -26.63 -14.60
C ALA A 306 -10.68 -28.17 -14.53
N SER A 307 -11.47 -28.78 -13.62
CA SER A 307 -11.57 -30.24 -13.43
C SER A 307 -12.81 -30.86 -14.06
N LYS A 308 -13.63 -30.08 -14.75
CA LYS A 308 -14.78 -30.51 -15.58
C LYS A 308 -14.49 -30.23 -17.06
#